data_fb6c26af872792e3b169b87c5b24179b
#
_entry.id   fb6c26af872792e3b169b87c5b24179b
#
_cell.length_a   1.000
_cell.length_b   1.000
_cell.length_c   1.000
_cell.angle_alpha   90.00
_cell.angle_beta   90.00
_cell.angle_gamma   90.00
#
_symmetry.space_group_name_H-M   'P 1'
#
loop_
_entity.id
_entity.type
_entity.pdbx_description
1 polymer ?
#
loop_
_entity_poly.entity_id
_entity_poly.type
_entity_poly.pdbx_seq_one_letter_code
_entity_poly.pdbx_strand_id
1 'polypeptide(L)'
;GYVNTSMVLASMLAPAEAVGKTYINLLYNDKREEKTTFLIDAAYRTGGTTFSYNNLYIITSGETASASEAVINGLKPYMQGKLFQVGTATFGKNLGQELFNSEEAPQLNFWLTTFYLANSEGFYDYFDNGLPADYTIEEDFSGELGELGSNTDALLKPVLTHLETGAFPAVENPAEQATKTSRNKYNTTVVYNSIAAKSKKFKK
;
A
#
# COMPACT_ATOMS: atom_id res chain seq x y z
N GLY A 1 6.49 -0.35 -6.32
CA GLY A 1 5.85 -1.22 -7.34
C GLY A 1 5.29 -0.43 -8.50
N TYR A 2 4.85 -1.11 -9.55
CA TYR A 2 4.23 -0.49 -10.73
C TYR A 2 2.71 -0.34 -10.53
N VAL A 3 2.15 0.80 -10.95
CA VAL A 3 0.69 1.05 -10.89
C VAL A 3 -0.08 -0.01 -11.70
N ASN A 4 0.41 -0.39 -12.88
CA ASN A 4 -0.21 -1.45 -13.69
C ASN A 4 -0.28 -2.79 -12.96
N THR A 5 0.76 -3.18 -12.22
CA THR A 5 0.76 -4.42 -11.43
C THR A 5 -0.27 -4.36 -10.30
N SER A 6 -0.38 -3.21 -9.64
CA SER A 6 -1.40 -3.02 -8.59
C SER A 6 -2.82 -3.07 -9.16
N MET A 7 -3.04 -2.52 -10.37
CA MET A 7 -4.33 -2.58 -11.08
C MET A 7 -4.70 -4.03 -11.43
N VAL A 8 -3.75 -4.83 -11.91
CA VAL A 8 -3.97 -6.25 -12.20
C VAL A 8 -4.41 -6.99 -10.94
N LEU A 9 -3.67 -6.84 -9.84
CA LEU A 9 -4.01 -7.47 -8.57
C LEU A 9 -5.36 -7.00 -8.04
N ALA A 10 -5.62 -5.69 -8.06
CA ALA A 10 -6.90 -5.15 -7.65
C ALA A 10 -8.06 -5.68 -8.51
N SER A 11 -7.86 -5.81 -9.82
CA SER A 11 -8.87 -6.39 -10.73
C SER A 11 -9.19 -7.85 -10.40
N MET A 12 -8.18 -8.64 -10.03
CA MET A 12 -8.37 -10.03 -9.58
C MET A 12 -9.13 -10.12 -8.27
N LEU A 13 -8.90 -9.18 -7.35
CA LEU A 13 -9.47 -9.16 -6.00
C LEU A 13 -10.79 -8.39 -5.92
N ALA A 14 -11.13 -7.55 -6.87
CA ALA A 14 -12.33 -6.72 -6.80
C ALA A 14 -13.63 -7.56 -6.86
N PRO A 15 -14.70 -7.13 -6.19
CA PRO A 15 -16.02 -7.74 -6.36
C PRO A 15 -16.54 -7.54 -7.79
N ALA A 16 -17.42 -8.44 -8.25
CA ALA A 16 -17.89 -8.45 -9.62
C ALA A 16 -18.54 -7.13 -10.06
N GLU A 17 -19.26 -6.49 -9.16
CA GLU A 17 -19.94 -5.21 -9.36
C GLU A 17 -19.00 -4.01 -9.52
N ALA A 18 -17.73 -4.17 -9.22
CA ALA A 18 -16.70 -3.13 -9.38
C ALA A 18 -16.03 -3.17 -10.77
N VAL A 19 -16.24 -4.24 -11.54
CA VAL A 19 -15.67 -4.38 -12.90
C VAL A 19 -16.11 -3.23 -13.80
N GLY A 20 -15.15 -2.65 -14.53
CA GLY A 20 -15.36 -1.49 -15.39
C GLY A 20 -15.41 -0.15 -14.66
N LYS A 21 -15.39 -0.15 -13.32
CA LYS A 21 -15.33 1.09 -12.53
C LYS A 21 -13.88 1.52 -12.29
N THR A 22 -13.72 2.76 -11.86
CA THR A 22 -12.41 3.35 -11.58
C THR A 22 -11.69 2.61 -10.47
N TYR A 23 -10.49 2.14 -10.75
CA TYR A 23 -9.56 1.66 -9.72
C TYR A 23 -8.83 2.84 -9.09
N ILE A 24 -8.02 3.55 -9.88
CA ILE A 24 -7.21 4.69 -9.44
C ILE A 24 -7.21 5.77 -10.53
N ASN A 25 -7.28 7.02 -10.10
CA ASN A 25 -7.03 8.20 -10.92
C ASN A 25 -5.62 8.74 -10.61
N LEU A 26 -4.86 9.09 -11.64
CA LEU A 26 -3.62 9.84 -11.49
C LEU A 26 -3.94 11.33 -11.50
N LEU A 27 -3.68 11.99 -10.38
CA LEU A 27 -3.88 13.44 -10.25
C LEU A 27 -2.55 14.15 -10.44
N TYR A 28 -2.36 14.76 -11.61
CA TYR A 28 -1.20 15.57 -11.93
C TYR A 28 -1.34 17.00 -11.38
N ASN A 29 -0.27 17.77 -11.43
CA ASN A 29 -0.29 19.18 -11.05
C ASN A 29 -0.98 20.05 -12.11
N ASP A 30 -1.12 21.34 -11.83
CA ASP A 30 -1.78 22.34 -12.67
C ASP A 30 -1.10 22.62 -14.03
N LYS A 31 0.08 22.06 -14.27
CA LYS A 31 0.84 22.18 -15.55
C LYS A 31 0.52 21.06 -16.53
N ARG A 32 -0.26 20.06 -16.10
CA ARG A 32 -0.60 18.89 -16.91
C ARG A 32 -2.11 18.67 -16.90
N GLU A 33 -2.76 18.93 -18.02
CA GLU A 33 -4.22 18.79 -18.18
C GLU A 33 -4.68 17.33 -18.36
N GLU A 34 -3.73 16.41 -18.60
CA GLU A 34 -4.01 15.00 -18.81
C GLU A 34 -4.65 14.36 -17.58
N LYS A 35 -5.68 13.55 -17.84
CA LYS A 35 -6.33 12.72 -16.82
C LYS A 35 -6.13 11.25 -17.18
N THR A 36 -5.44 10.52 -16.33
CA THR A 36 -5.23 9.09 -16.49
C THR A 36 -6.03 8.35 -15.44
N THR A 37 -6.90 7.45 -15.90
CA THR A 37 -7.75 6.60 -15.05
C THR A 37 -7.45 5.14 -15.32
N PHE A 38 -7.16 4.37 -14.29
CA PHE A 38 -7.09 2.92 -14.32
C PHE A 38 -8.42 2.35 -13.89
N LEU A 39 -8.92 1.36 -14.63
CA LEU A 39 -10.18 0.69 -14.34
C LEU A 39 -9.93 -0.70 -13.76
N ILE A 40 -10.89 -1.21 -13.00
CA ILE A 40 -10.97 -2.62 -12.62
C ILE A 40 -11.34 -3.40 -13.89
N ASP A 41 -10.41 -4.21 -14.39
CA ASP A 41 -10.51 -4.83 -15.71
C ASP A 41 -10.90 -6.30 -15.63
N ALA A 42 -11.98 -6.65 -16.36
CA ALA A 42 -12.47 -8.01 -16.47
C ALA A 42 -11.44 -8.98 -17.07
N ALA A 43 -10.54 -8.50 -17.93
CA ALA A 43 -9.53 -9.32 -18.58
C ALA A 43 -8.59 -10.04 -17.59
N TYR A 44 -8.36 -9.44 -16.42
CA TYR A 44 -7.52 -10.03 -15.37
C TYR A 44 -8.26 -10.97 -14.42
N ARG A 45 -9.56 -11.14 -14.61
CA ARG A 45 -10.41 -12.08 -13.86
C ARG A 45 -10.57 -13.42 -14.58
N THR A 46 -9.79 -13.67 -15.62
CA THR A 46 -9.90 -14.84 -16.50
C THR A 46 -9.28 -16.10 -15.88
N GLY A 47 -9.88 -17.24 -16.17
CA GLY A 47 -9.50 -18.58 -15.71
C GLY A 47 -10.65 -19.32 -15.04
N GLY A 48 -11.87 -18.80 -15.08
CA GLY A 48 -13.06 -19.48 -14.55
C GLY A 48 -13.19 -19.41 -13.02
N THR A 49 -12.21 -18.88 -12.32
CA THR A 49 -12.25 -18.65 -10.88
C THR A 49 -12.42 -17.16 -10.60
N THR A 50 -13.66 -16.71 -10.68
CA THR A 50 -14.06 -15.56 -9.88
C THR A 50 -13.88 -15.98 -8.42
N PHE A 51 -12.91 -15.40 -7.73
CA PHE A 51 -12.83 -15.56 -6.29
C PHE A 51 -14.14 -15.03 -5.69
N SER A 52 -14.97 -15.93 -5.19
CA SER A 52 -16.12 -15.55 -4.40
C SER A 52 -15.70 -15.65 -2.94
N TYR A 53 -15.57 -14.52 -2.28
CA TYR A 53 -15.22 -14.43 -0.87
C TYR A 53 -16.06 -13.33 -0.21
N ASN A 54 -16.32 -13.49 1.08
CA ASN A 54 -17.09 -12.52 1.84
C ASN A 54 -16.22 -11.35 2.30
N ASN A 55 -15.00 -11.65 2.76
CA ASN A 55 -14.06 -10.67 3.31
C ASN A 55 -12.69 -10.81 2.67
N LEU A 56 -12.01 -9.69 2.53
CA LEU A 56 -10.61 -9.58 2.14
C LEU A 56 -9.81 -9.02 3.31
N TYR A 57 -8.80 -9.77 3.74
CA TYR A 57 -7.87 -9.31 4.77
C TYR A 57 -6.53 -9.00 4.12
N ILE A 58 -5.98 -7.84 4.44
CA ILE A 58 -4.67 -7.39 3.96
C ILE A 58 -3.79 -7.13 5.17
N ILE A 59 -2.73 -7.92 5.30
CA ILE A 59 -1.74 -7.75 6.35
C ILE A 59 -0.77 -6.66 5.90
N THR A 60 -0.58 -5.63 6.74
CA THR A 60 0.22 -4.45 6.42
C THR A 60 1.21 -4.12 7.53
N SER A 61 2.28 -3.43 7.13
CA SER A 61 3.27 -2.85 8.04
C SER A 61 3.61 -1.43 7.59
N GLY A 62 4.42 -0.73 8.38
CA GLY A 62 4.97 0.57 7.99
C GLY A 62 5.83 0.55 6.72
N GLU A 63 6.17 -0.64 6.20
CA GLU A 63 6.88 -0.84 4.93
C GLU A 63 5.95 -1.01 3.73
N THR A 64 4.65 -1.22 3.97
CA THR A 64 3.64 -1.30 2.92
C THR A 64 3.48 0.07 2.28
N ALA A 65 3.93 0.24 1.01
CA ALA A 65 4.03 1.55 0.39
C ALA A 65 3.56 1.58 -1.07
N SER A 66 3.19 2.77 -1.57
CA SER A 66 3.04 3.08 -3.00
C SER A 66 1.99 2.18 -3.69
N ALA A 67 2.37 1.39 -4.69
CA ALA A 67 1.48 0.50 -5.43
C ALA A 67 0.74 -0.51 -4.53
N SER A 68 1.32 -0.93 -3.41
CA SER A 68 0.64 -1.79 -2.42
C SER A 68 -0.46 -1.02 -1.69
N GLU A 69 -0.21 0.24 -1.35
CA GLU A 69 -1.23 1.13 -0.77
C GLU A 69 -2.33 1.44 -1.79
N ALA A 70 -1.98 1.56 -3.07
CA ALA A 70 -2.95 1.76 -4.13
C ALA A 70 -3.95 0.60 -4.24
N VAL A 71 -3.54 -0.66 -4.00
CA VAL A 71 -4.46 -1.81 -3.96
C VAL A 71 -5.50 -1.61 -2.86
N ILE A 72 -5.07 -1.25 -1.66
CA ILE A 72 -5.96 -1.03 -0.52
C ILE A 72 -6.91 0.15 -0.81
N ASN A 73 -6.33 1.30 -1.17
CA ASN A 73 -7.08 2.53 -1.41
C ASN A 73 -8.09 2.37 -2.56
N GLY A 74 -7.68 1.72 -3.65
CA GLY A 74 -8.53 1.53 -4.84
C GLY A 74 -9.67 0.53 -4.63
N LEU A 75 -9.51 -0.46 -3.76
CA LEU A 75 -10.54 -1.45 -3.44
C LEU A 75 -11.50 -0.99 -2.34
N LYS A 76 -11.05 -0.13 -1.44
CA LYS A 76 -11.82 0.29 -0.25
C LYS A 76 -13.22 0.81 -0.56
N PRO A 77 -13.45 1.65 -1.61
CA PRO A 77 -14.78 2.12 -1.99
C PRO A 77 -15.78 1.02 -2.36
N TYR A 78 -15.28 -0.10 -2.90
CA TYR A 78 -16.10 -1.22 -3.38
C TYR A 78 -16.29 -2.32 -2.35
N MET A 79 -15.54 -2.27 -1.25
CA MET A 79 -15.48 -3.33 -0.26
C MET A 79 -15.67 -2.82 1.17
N GLN A 80 -16.52 -1.81 1.35
CA GLN A 80 -16.85 -1.26 2.67
C GLN A 80 -17.40 -2.36 3.59
N GLY A 81 -16.80 -2.50 4.79
CA GLY A 81 -17.15 -3.55 5.74
C GLY A 81 -16.76 -4.97 5.34
N LYS A 82 -16.00 -5.13 4.24
CA LYS A 82 -15.51 -6.43 3.74
C LYS A 82 -13.99 -6.46 3.51
N LEU A 83 -13.35 -5.30 3.38
CA LEU A 83 -11.90 -5.18 3.32
C LEU A 83 -11.40 -4.75 4.69
N PHE A 84 -10.56 -5.58 5.29
CA PHE A 84 -9.96 -5.36 6.61
C PHE A 84 -8.45 -5.32 6.49
N GLN A 85 -7.86 -4.25 7.04
CA GLN A 85 -6.42 -4.09 7.14
C GLN A 85 -5.97 -4.49 8.55
N VAL A 86 -5.06 -5.45 8.63
CA VAL A 86 -4.54 -6.01 9.88
C VAL A 86 -3.04 -5.78 9.95
N GLY A 87 -2.53 -5.33 11.08
CA GLY A 87 -1.11 -5.01 11.26
C GLY A 87 -0.92 -3.57 11.70
N THR A 88 0.00 -2.84 11.08
CA THR A 88 0.19 -1.41 11.37
C THR A 88 -0.26 -0.54 10.21
N ALA A 89 -0.36 0.77 10.44
CA ALA A 89 -0.58 1.73 9.37
C ALA A 89 0.50 1.59 8.29
N THR A 90 0.14 1.83 7.04
CA THR A 90 1.06 1.76 5.91
C THR A 90 2.05 2.93 5.91
N PHE A 91 2.97 2.96 4.95
CA PHE A 91 4.01 3.98 4.86
C PHE A 91 3.48 5.39 4.60
N GLY A 92 2.43 5.53 3.78
CA GLY A 92 1.90 6.83 3.38
C GLY A 92 2.54 7.41 2.11
N LYS A 93 2.96 6.55 1.17
CA LYS A 93 3.46 6.99 -0.14
C LYS A 93 2.33 7.00 -1.18
N ASN A 94 1.51 8.03 -1.16
CA ASN A 94 0.40 8.24 -2.10
C ASN A 94 0.84 8.86 -3.45
N LEU A 95 2.14 8.99 -3.69
CA LEU A 95 2.76 9.64 -4.84
C LEU A 95 3.29 8.61 -5.84
N GLY A 96 3.17 8.92 -7.13
CA GLY A 96 3.75 8.13 -8.19
C GLY A 96 4.83 8.88 -8.97
N GLN A 97 5.69 8.10 -9.62
CA GLN A 97 6.84 8.60 -10.35
C GLN A 97 6.78 8.15 -11.82
N GLU A 98 7.26 9.01 -12.70
CA GLU A 98 7.47 8.73 -14.11
C GLU A 98 8.95 8.83 -14.47
N LEU A 99 9.36 8.03 -15.44
CA LEU A 99 10.72 8.04 -15.96
C LEU A 99 10.82 9.07 -17.08
N PHE A 100 11.76 9.99 -16.95
CA PHE A 100 12.13 10.96 -17.97
C PHE A 100 13.57 10.73 -18.42
N ASN A 101 13.76 10.77 -19.72
CA ASN A 101 15.07 10.71 -20.36
C ASN A 101 15.30 12.00 -21.14
N SER A 102 16.54 12.48 -21.18
CA SER A 102 16.93 13.59 -22.02
C SER A 102 17.56 13.07 -23.31
N GLU A 103 17.20 13.64 -24.46
CA GLU A 103 17.87 13.33 -25.72
C GLU A 103 19.34 13.79 -25.73
N GLU A 104 19.64 14.88 -24.99
CA GLU A 104 21.01 15.41 -24.84
C GLU A 104 21.89 14.55 -23.92
N ALA A 105 21.27 13.78 -22.99
CA ALA A 105 21.95 12.95 -22.03
C ALA A 105 21.23 11.58 -21.87
N PRO A 106 21.20 10.72 -22.91
CA PRO A 106 20.40 9.50 -22.93
C PRO A 106 20.84 8.46 -21.89
N GLN A 107 22.03 8.60 -21.32
CA GLN A 107 22.52 7.77 -20.21
C GLN A 107 21.92 8.16 -18.85
N LEU A 108 21.23 9.31 -18.76
CA LEU A 108 20.61 9.76 -17.50
C LEU A 108 19.12 9.45 -17.50
N ASN A 109 18.69 8.84 -16.40
CA ASN A 109 17.30 8.54 -16.13
C ASN A 109 16.83 9.33 -14.91
N PHE A 110 15.74 10.08 -15.07
CA PHE A 110 15.15 10.90 -14.02
C PHE A 110 13.81 10.31 -13.61
N TRP A 111 13.71 9.80 -12.39
CA TRP A 111 12.44 9.39 -11.78
C TRP A 111 11.85 10.56 -11.03
N LEU A 112 10.88 11.23 -11.65
CA LEU A 112 10.25 12.41 -11.08
C LEU A 112 8.88 12.06 -10.50
N THR A 113 8.60 12.57 -9.31
CA THR A 113 7.26 12.50 -8.72
C THR A 113 6.33 13.46 -9.46
N THR A 114 5.28 12.94 -10.08
CA THR A 114 4.44 13.70 -11.01
C THR A 114 2.96 13.64 -10.70
N PHE A 115 2.48 12.67 -9.91
CA PHE A 115 1.06 12.50 -9.63
C PHE A 115 0.77 11.95 -8.24
N TYR A 116 -0.45 12.18 -7.76
CA TYR A 116 -1.06 11.47 -6.65
C TYR A 116 -1.93 10.31 -7.13
N LEU A 117 -2.11 9.31 -6.28
CA LEU A 117 -2.93 8.13 -6.52
C LEU A 117 -4.26 8.27 -5.76
N ALA A 118 -5.31 8.73 -6.45
CA ALA A 118 -6.63 8.90 -5.86
C ALA A 118 -7.56 7.73 -6.21
N ASN A 119 -8.35 7.26 -5.25
CA ASN A 119 -9.36 6.23 -5.51
C ASN A 119 -10.59 6.79 -6.28
N SER A 120 -11.61 5.95 -6.49
CA SER A 120 -12.82 6.34 -7.22
C SER A 120 -13.64 7.45 -6.54
N GLU A 121 -13.47 7.65 -5.23
CA GLU A 121 -14.10 8.71 -4.44
C GLU A 121 -13.24 9.98 -4.36
N GLY A 122 -12.06 9.97 -5.02
CA GLY A 122 -11.11 11.07 -5.01
C GLY A 122 -10.21 11.11 -3.77
N PHE A 123 -10.26 10.10 -2.90
CA PHE A 123 -9.43 10.07 -1.71
C PHE A 123 -7.99 9.69 -2.04
N TYR A 124 -7.04 10.52 -1.61
CA TYR A 124 -5.59 10.33 -1.72
C TYR A 124 -4.82 10.89 -0.51
N ASP A 125 -5.49 11.42 0.50
CA ASP A 125 -4.88 12.13 1.63
C ASP A 125 -4.41 11.15 2.73
N TYR A 126 -3.40 10.35 2.39
CA TYR A 126 -2.71 9.46 3.34
C TYR A 126 -1.19 9.63 3.33
N PHE A 127 -0.71 10.76 2.79
CA PHE A 127 0.72 11.09 2.80
C PHE A 127 1.24 11.16 4.23
N ASP A 128 2.41 10.58 4.47
CA ASP A 128 3.08 10.50 5.77
C ASP A 128 2.35 9.75 6.89
N ASN A 129 1.04 9.68 6.90
CA ASN A 129 0.26 9.00 7.95
C ASN A 129 -0.03 7.54 7.62
N GLY A 130 -0.01 7.19 6.33
CA GLY A 130 -0.40 5.87 5.83
C GLY A 130 -1.91 5.62 5.90
N LEU A 131 -2.31 4.47 5.38
CA LEU A 131 -3.66 3.95 5.55
C LEU A 131 -3.72 3.24 6.90
N PRO A 132 -4.67 3.61 7.78
CA PRO A 132 -4.75 3.02 9.11
C PRO A 132 -5.22 1.56 9.04
N ALA A 133 -4.71 0.71 9.94
CA ALA A 133 -5.19 -0.63 10.12
C ALA A 133 -6.55 -0.63 10.85
N ASP A 134 -7.45 -1.54 10.46
CA ASP A 134 -8.72 -1.78 11.15
C ASP A 134 -8.49 -2.56 12.45
N TYR A 135 -7.46 -3.42 12.47
CA TYR A 135 -6.95 -4.07 13.67
C TYR A 135 -5.44 -3.86 13.76
N THR A 136 -5.02 -3.09 14.77
CA THR A 136 -3.61 -2.78 14.98
C THR A 136 -2.92 -3.86 15.77
N ILE A 137 -1.87 -4.43 15.18
CA ILE A 137 -0.95 -5.39 15.80
C ILE A 137 0.41 -5.26 15.13
N GLU A 138 1.48 -5.38 15.90
CA GLU A 138 2.86 -5.36 15.42
C GLU A 138 3.55 -6.68 15.77
N GLU A 139 4.37 -7.20 14.84
CA GLU A 139 5.19 -8.37 15.12
C GLU A 139 6.29 -8.04 16.11
N ASP A 140 6.42 -8.83 17.15
CA ASP A 140 7.50 -8.71 18.13
C ASP A 140 8.66 -9.64 17.75
N PHE A 141 9.63 -9.10 17.03
CA PHE A 141 10.83 -9.83 16.61
C PHE A 141 11.80 -10.16 17.77
N SER A 142 11.53 -9.69 18.97
CA SER A 142 12.29 -10.06 20.19
C SER A 142 11.77 -11.34 20.86
N GLY A 143 10.57 -11.78 20.49
CA GLY A 143 9.88 -12.95 21.01
C GLY A 143 9.75 -14.09 19.98
N GLU A 144 8.90 -15.05 20.30
CA GLU A 144 8.54 -16.12 19.36
C GLU A 144 7.49 -15.62 18.37
N LEU A 145 7.82 -15.62 17.08
CA LEU A 145 6.91 -15.18 16.01
C LEU A 145 5.77 -16.17 15.71
N GLY A 146 5.87 -17.39 16.24
CA GLY A 146 5.00 -18.49 15.87
C GLY A 146 5.35 -19.11 14.51
N GLU A 147 4.60 -20.09 14.10
CA GLU A 147 4.78 -20.74 12.80
C GLU A 147 4.03 -19.94 11.73
N LEU A 148 4.75 -19.49 10.70
CA LEU A 148 4.20 -18.69 9.61
C LEU A 148 3.01 -19.41 8.94
N GLY A 149 1.88 -18.72 8.85
CA GLY A 149 0.66 -19.25 8.24
C GLY A 149 -0.17 -20.18 9.14
N SER A 150 0.25 -20.40 10.40
CA SER A 150 -0.51 -21.18 11.38
C SER A 150 -1.38 -20.29 12.29
N ASN A 151 -2.13 -20.90 13.19
CA ASN A 151 -2.88 -20.19 14.23
C ASN A 151 -2.00 -19.57 15.34
N THR A 152 -0.69 -19.82 15.30
CA THR A 152 0.30 -19.20 16.19
C THR A 152 1.00 -18.00 15.56
N ASP A 153 0.80 -17.78 14.26
CA ASP A 153 1.28 -16.58 13.54
C ASP A 153 0.62 -15.31 14.12
N ALA A 154 1.43 -14.40 14.59
CA ALA A 154 0.95 -13.22 15.31
C ALA A 154 0.00 -12.34 14.49
N LEU A 155 0.25 -12.19 13.19
CA LEU A 155 -0.57 -11.36 12.30
C LEU A 155 -1.78 -12.11 11.73
N LEU A 156 -1.66 -13.41 11.53
CA LEU A 156 -2.75 -14.23 11.00
C LEU A 156 -3.79 -14.60 12.08
N LYS A 157 -3.36 -14.83 13.32
CA LYS A 157 -4.24 -15.21 14.43
C LYS A 157 -5.45 -14.30 14.61
N PRO A 158 -5.33 -12.94 14.62
CA PRO A 158 -6.50 -12.07 14.72
C PRO A 158 -7.43 -12.17 13.50
N VAL A 159 -6.89 -12.43 12.30
CA VAL A 159 -7.69 -12.69 11.10
C VAL A 159 -8.54 -13.94 11.28
N LEU A 160 -7.93 -15.04 11.71
CA LEU A 160 -8.63 -16.32 11.97
C LEU A 160 -9.71 -16.15 13.04
N THR A 161 -9.41 -15.43 14.12
CA THR A 161 -10.40 -15.12 15.16
C THR A 161 -11.58 -14.33 14.59
N HIS A 162 -11.32 -13.31 13.77
CA HIS A 162 -12.40 -12.53 13.14
C HIS A 162 -13.23 -13.37 12.17
N LEU A 163 -12.60 -14.29 11.42
CA LEU A 163 -13.31 -15.22 10.53
C LEU A 163 -14.24 -16.17 11.30
N GLU A 164 -13.82 -16.63 12.47
CA GLU A 164 -14.59 -17.58 13.30
C GLU A 164 -15.70 -16.92 14.09
N THR A 165 -15.45 -15.72 14.62
CA THR A 165 -16.34 -15.08 15.61
C THR A 165 -17.09 -13.85 15.07
N GLY A 166 -16.67 -13.30 13.94
CA GLY A 166 -17.17 -12.04 13.40
C GLY A 166 -16.61 -10.79 14.08
N ALA A 167 -15.66 -10.94 15.02
CA ALA A 167 -15.02 -9.83 15.72
C ALA A 167 -13.51 -10.07 15.90
N PHE A 168 -12.73 -8.98 15.82
CA PHE A 168 -11.33 -9.05 16.19
C PHE A 168 -11.18 -9.28 17.70
N PRO A 169 -10.11 -9.97 18.14
CA PRO A 169 -9.84 -10.14 19.56
C PRO A 169 -9.65 -8.79 20.26
N ALA A 170 -9.98 -8.73 21.55
CA ALA A 170 -9.68 -7.54 22.35
C ALA A 170 -8.17 -7.27 22.39
N VAL A 171 -7.79 -6.02 22.25
CA VAL A 171 -6.38 -5.61 22.36
C VAL A 171 -5.99 -5.60 23.83
N GLU A 172 -5.07 -6.50 24.22
CA GLU A 172 -4.71 -6.69 25.64
C GLU A 172 -4.07 -5.44 26.28
N ASN A 173 -3.39 -4.58 25.51
CA ASN A 173 -2.78 -3.34 26.00
C ASN A 173 -2.80 -2.23 24.93
N PRO A 174 -3.90 -1.48 24.77
CA PRO A 174 -3.98 -0.40 23.77
C PRO A 174 -2.91 0.69 23.94
N ALA A 175 -2.45 0.96 25.18
CA ALA A 175 -1.45 1.95 25.49
C ALA A 175 -0.03 1.52 25.06
N GLU A 176 0.30 0.24 25.13
CA GLU A 176 1.60 -0.27 24.67
C GLU A 176 1.69 -0.32 23.15
N GLN A 177 0.58 -0.62 22.47
CA GLN A 177 0.54 -0.59 21.00
C GLN A 177 0.64 0.83 20.46
N ALA A 178 0.01 1.81 21.09
CA ALA A 178 0.11 3.21 20.68
C ALA A 178 1.54 3.80 20.80
N THR A 179 2.34 3.29 21.74
CA THR A 179 3.74 3.72 21.91
C THR A 179 4.71 3.03 20.95
N LYS A 180 4.39 1.81 20.47
CA LYS A 180 5.22 1.07 19.51
C LYS A 180 5.04 1.55 18.06
N THR A 181 3.97 2.26 17.74
CA THR A 181 3.73 2.86 16.41
C THR A 181 4.58 4.08 16.10
N SER A 182 5.59 4.42 16.93
CA SER A 182 6.59 5.38 16.50
C SER A 182 7.39 4.75 15.35
N ARG A 183 7.11 5.23 14.12
CA ARG A 183 7.89 4.94 12.92
C ARG A 183 9.36 4.81 13.30
N ASN A 184 9.96 3.65 13.06
CA ASN A 184 11.39 3.57 12.85
C ASN A 184 11.67 4.46 11.63
N LYS A 185 11.89 5.76 11.88
CA LYS A 185 12.38 6.66 10.84
C LYS A 185 13.66 6.02 10.37
N TYR A 186 13.64 5.38 9.20
CA TYR A 186 14.86 4.99 8.54
C TYR A 186 15.80 6.15 8.65
N ASN A 187 16.99 5.87 9.15
CA ASN A 187 18.01 6.89 9.32
C ASN A 187 18.46 7.32 7.93
N THR A 188 17.65 8.17 7.28
CA THR A 188 17.89 8.72 5.95
C THR A 188 19.24 9.44 5.86
N THR A 189 19.86 9.72 7.01
CA THR A 189 21.23 10.26 7.12
C THR A 189 22.28 9.36 6.47
N VAL A 190 22.10 8.03 6.43
CA VAL A 190 23.11 7.12 5.85
C VAL A 190 23.12 7.20 4.33
N VAL A 191 21.95 7.25 3.70
CA VAL A 191 21.83 7.35 2.22
C VAL A 191 22.26 8.75 1.75
N TYR A 192 21.91 9.79 2.48
CA TYR A 192 22.28 11.16 2.15
C TYR A 192 23.80 11.40 2.28
N ASN A 193 24.43 10.83 3.29
CA ASN A 193 25.89 10.94 3.50
C ASN A 193 26.70 10.21 2.40
N SER A 194 26.19 9.12 1.83
CA SER A 194 26.87 8.41 0.74
C SER A 194 26.85 9.21 -0.56
N ILE A 195 25.79 9.97 -0.82
CA ILE A 195 25.67 10.87 -1.99
C ILE A 195 26.52 12.13 -1.77
N ALA A 196 26.49 12.74 -0.58
CA ALA A 196 27.29 13.91 -0.24
C ALA A 196 28.81 13.60 -0.25
N ALA A 197 29.23 12.41 0.19
CA ALA A 197 30.61 11.98 0.14
C ALA A 197 31.13 11.77 -1.30
N LYS A 198 30.25 11.35 -2.23
CA LYS A 198 30.59 11.23 -3.65
C LYS A 198 30.67 12.60 -4.35
N SER A 199 29.80 13.55 -3.98
CA SER A 199 29.81 14.90 -4.58
C SER A 199 31.06 15.71 -4.21
N LYS A 200 31.70 15.46 -3.04
CA LYS A 200 32.98 16.10 -2.68
C LYS A 200 34.19 15.60 -3.48
N LYS A 201 34.10 14.45 -4.13
CA LYS A 201 35.19 13.91 -5.00
C LYS A 201 35.21 14.49 -6.41
N PHE A 202 34.17 15.22 -6.83
CA PHE A 202 34.09 15.84 -8.16
C PHE A 202 34.39 17.36 -8.18
N LYS A 203 34.87 17.92 -7.05
CA LYS A 203 35.40 19.28 -7.00
C LYS A 203 36.92 19.26 -6.85
N LYS A 204 37.59 18.78 -7.91
CA LYS A 204 39.00 19.07 -8.18
C LYS A 204 39.20 19.17 -9.69
#